data_4c816acde21471f56f7e3950b950f258
#
_entry.id   4c816acde21471f56f7e3950b950f258
#
_cell.length_a   1.000
_cell.length_b   1.000
_cell.length_c   1.000
_cell.angle_alpha   90.00
_cell.angle_beta   90.00
_cell.angle_gamma   90.00
#
_symmetry.space_group_name_H-M   'P 1'
#
loop_
_entity.id
_entity.type
_entity.pdbx_description
1 polymer ?
#
loop_
_entity_poly.entity_id
_entity_poly.type
_entity_poly.pdbx_seq_one_letter_code
_entity_poly.pdbx_strand_id
1 'polypeptide(L)'
;RNLAEYNDGFMMDIRRFLKGDEGMIPAFIWRERKNPERHAVMNYLAGHNGFTLMDAVSYDEKHNEANGEDNRDGTDYNYSWNCGEEGPSRKKKTLELRSRQLRNALVMLYLGQGVPVLYGGDEHGNSQLGNNNVYCQDNELSWIKWKPGKAWEYLEEYVRRLISFRKDHPVFHQDAELRQTDYLSCGHPDVSYHGKRAWLGDFENYSRSVGILYAGEYVAANS
;
A
#
# COMPACT_ATOMS: atom_id res chain seq x y z
N ARG A 1 -2.19 7.80 22.86
CA ARG A 1 -2.02 8.80 21.77
C ARG A 1 -3.39 9.36 21.42
N ASN A 2 -3.58 10.70 21.51
CA ASN A 2 -4.88 11.35 21.27
C ASN A 2 -4.97 11.99 19.85
N LEU A 3 -3.90 11.92 19.07
CA LEU A 3 -3.82 12.46 17.71
C LEU A 3 -3.37 11.38 16.75
N ALA A 4 -3.82 11.48 15.50
CA ALA A 4 -3.39 10.61 14.40
C ALA A 4 -3.08 11.47 13.17
N GLU A 5 -2.01 11.09 12.46
CA GLU A 5 -1.64 11.63 11.15
C GLU A 5 -2.25 10.75 10.05
N TYR A 6 -2.97 11.34 9.12
CA TYR A 6 -3.37 10.68 7.87
C TYR A 6 -2.19 10.74 6.90
N ASN A 7 -1.53 9.61 6.65
CA ASN A 7 -0.17 9.58 6.09
C ASN A 7 -0.16 9.55 4.55
N ASP A 8 -0.37 10.71 3.92
CA ASP A 8 -0.31 10.87 2.46
C ASP A 8 1.03 10.42 1.88
N GLY A 9 2.11 10.68 2.59
CA GLY A 9 3.44 10.28 2.15
C GLY A 9 3.62 8.77 2.06
N PHE A 10 2.93 7.97 2.88
CA PHE A 10 2.92 6.52 2.75
C PHE A 10 2.30 6.11 1.40
N MET A 11 1.12 6.63 1.08
CA MET A 11 0.43 6.39 -0.18
C MET A 11 1.33 6.74 -1.37
N MET A 12 1.91 7.93 -1.38
CA MET A 12 2.74 8.42 -2.48
C MET A 12 3.98 7.54 -2.69
N ASP A 13 4.76 7.30 -1.65
CA ASP A 13 6.04 6.59 -1.76
C ASP A 13 5.86 5.09 -2.01
N ILE A 14 4.84 4.46 -1.39
CA ILE A 14 4.55 3.04 -1.63
C ILE A 14 4.00 2.81 -3.05
N ARG A 15 3.13 3.68 -3.57
CA ARG A 15 2.66 3.58 -4.96
C ARG A 15 3.82 3.76 -5.95
N ARG A 16 4.73 4.69 -5.71
CA ARG A 16 5.93 4.90 -6.54
C ARG A 16 6.86 3.68 -6.51
N PHE A 17 7.05 3.08 -5.33
CA PHE A 17 7.80 1.84 -5.22
C PHE A 17 7.12 0.68 -5.96
N LEU A 18 5.79 0.53 -5.83
CA LEU A 18 5.00 -0.49 -6.52
C LEU A 18 5.09 -0.40 -8.03
N LYS A 19 5.02 0.80 -8.60
CA LYS A 19 5.15 0.97 -10.05
C LYS A 19 6.58 0.85 -10.56
N GLY A 20 7.58 0.85 -9.65
CA GLY A 20 8.97 0.63 -9.95
C GLY A 20 9.76 1.89 -10.31
N ASP A 21 9.40 3.05 -9.74
CA ASP A 21 10.22 4.26 -9.84
C ASP A 21 11.63 4.01 -9.27
N GLU A 22 12.61 4.71 -9.82
CA GLU A 22 14.01 4.61 -9.38
C GLU A 22 14.22 5.20 -7.99
N GLY A 23 15.15 4.60 -7.23
CA GLY A 23 15.59 5.12 -5.95
C GLY A 23 14.56 5.08 -4.82
N MET A 24 13.48 4.29 -4.93
CA MET A 24 12.38 4.31 -3.97
C MET A 24 12.59 3.44 -2.73
N ILE A 25 13.63 2.59 -2.67
CA ILE A 25 13.84 1.71 -1.51
C ILE A 25 14.08 2.50 -0.21
N PRO A 26 14.91 3.55 -0.15
CA PRO A 26 15.08 4.33 1.08
C PRO A 26 13.77 4.97 1.57
N ALA A 27 12.95 5.50 0.66
CA ALA A 27 11.65 6.07 0.99
C ALA A 27 10.69 4.99 1.50
N PHE A 28 10.64 3.82 0.85
CA PHE A 28 9.86 2.67 1.30
C PHE A 28 10.25 2.24 2.73
N ILE A 29 11.55 2.03 3.01
CA ILE A 29 12.07 1.64 4.33
C ILE A 29 11.66 2.66 5.40
N TRP A 30 11.75 3.95 5.09
CA TRP A 30 11.37 4.99 6.04
C TRP A 30 9.86 4.99 6.32
N ARG A 31 9.02 4.82 5.30
CA ARG A 31 7.55 4.78 5.45
C ARG A 31 7.08 3.54 6.17
N GLU A 32 7.68 2.41 5.86
CA GLU A 32 7.29 1.10 6.41
C GLU A 32 7.42 1.06 7.94
N ARG A 33 8.50 1.62 8.50
CA ARG A 33 8.77 1.60 9.94
C ARG A 33 8.27 2.82 10.72
N LYS A 34 7.78 3.89 10.03
CA LYS A 34 7.34 5.14 10.68
C LYS A 34 6.27 4.87 11.72
N ASN A 35 6.58 5.13 13.00
CA ASN A 35 5.65 4.99 14.11
C ASN A 35 6.04 5.92 15.28
N PRO A 36 5.88 7.25 15.14
CA PRO A 36 6.31 8.22 16.12
C PRO A 36 5.56 8.10 17.47
N GLU A 37 6.22 8.41 18.57
CA GLU A 37 5.67 8.26 19.93
C GLU A 37 4.48 9.19 20.22
N ARG A 38 4.49 10.39 19.63
CA ARG A 38 3.53 11.46 20.01
C ARG A 38 2.16 11.33 19.36
N HIS A 39 2.05 10.68 18.21
CA HIS A 39 0.80 10.50 17.47
C HIS A 39 0.78 9.16 16.74
N ALA A 40 -0.41 8.67 16.47
CA ALA A 40 -0.58 7.51 15.61
C ALA A 40 -0.39 7.88 14.14
N VAL A 41 0.04 6.93 13.32
CA VAL A 41 0.15 7.09 11.88
C VAL A 41 -0.86 6.19 11.20
N MET A 42 -1.77 6.76 10.42
CA MET A 42 -2.79 6.05 9.66
C MET A 42 -2.28 5.89 8.22
N ASN A 43 -1.77 4.70 7.91
CA ASN A 43 -1.25 4.36 6.59
C ASN A 43 -2.38 3.94 5.66
N TYR A 44 -2.44 4.48 4.46
CA TYR A 44 -3.42 4.12 3.45
C TYR A 44 -2.77 4.10 2.05
N LEU A 45 -3.40 3.40 1.11
CA LEU A 45 -2.99 3.36 -0.29
C LEU A 45 -4.06 3.88 -1.23
N ALA A 46 -5.31 3.92 -0.80
CA ALA A 46 -6.44 4.49 -1.52
C ALA A 46 -7.36 5.22 -0.53
N GLY A 47 -8.13 6.16 -1.01
CA GLY A 47 -9.06 6.98 -0.21
C GLY A 47 -10.09 7.67 -1.09
N HIS A 48 -10.95 8.47 -0.49
CA HIS A 48 -12.02 9.18 -1.19
C HIS A 48 -11.52 10.25 -2.18
N ASN A 49 -10.30 10.74 -1.97
CA ASN A 49 -9.60 11.63 -2.91
C ASN A 49 -8.50 10.84 -3.61
N GLY A 50 -8.67 10.55 -4.89
CA GLY A 50 -7.70 9.79 -5.66
C GLY A 50 -8.25 8.44 -6.15
N PHE A 51 -7.40 7.65 -6.76
CA PHE A 51 -7.76 6.33 -7.28
C PHE A 51 -8.04 5.32 -6.17
N THR A 52 -9.02 4.43 -6.41
CA THR A 52 -9.12 3.15 -5.71
C THR A 52 -7.84 2.34 -5.90
N LEU A 53 -7.63 1.29 -5.11
CA LEU A 53 -6.44 0.46 -5.28
C LEU A 53 -6.43 -0.26 -6.62
N MET A 54 -7.62 -0.66 -7.14
CA MET A 54 -7.77 -1.23 -8.47
C MET A 54 -7.43 -0.23 -9.56
N ASP A 55 -7.90 1.02 -9.45
CA ASP A 55 -7.62 2.05 -10.45
C ASP A 55 -6.14 2.45 -10.44
N ALA A 56 -5.49 2.43 -9.28
CA ALA A 56 -4.06 2.68 -9.17
C ALA A 56 -3.18 1.67 -9.91
N VAL A 57 -3.69 0.47 -10.23
CA VAL A 57 -3.00 -0.55 -11.03
C VAL A 57 -3.59 -0.72 -12.44
N SER A 58 -4.56 0.15 -12.80
CA SER A 58 -5.31 0.03 -14.06
C SER A 58 -5.30 1.28 -14.91
N TYR A 59 -4.92 2.43 -14.35
CA TYR A 59 -4.97 3.71 -15.04
C TYR A 59 -3.69 4.51 -14.79
N ASP A 60 -3.13 5.09 -15.83
CA ASP A 60 -2.05 6.07 -15.74
C ASP A 60 -2.62 7.48 -15.59
N GLU A 61 -3.77 7.77 -16.20
CA GLU A 61 -4.42 9.07 -16.21
C GLU A 61 -5.79 9.02 -15.55
N LYS A 62 -6.24 10.16 -15.01
CA LYS A 62 -7.60 10.29 -14.47
C LYS A 62 -8.64 10.39 -15.59
N HIS A 63 -9.84 9.88 -15.34
CA HIS A 63 -10.99 9.89 -16.23
C HIS A 63 -12.21 10.46 -15.50
N ASN A 64 -12.20 11.78 -15.27
CA ASN A 64 -13.24 12.50 -14.52
C ASN A 64 -14.28 13.18 -15.45
N GLU A 65 -14.34 12.85 -16.74
CA GLU A 65 -15.23 13.49 -17.72
C GLU A 65 -16.70 13.42 -17.31
N ALA A 66 -17.09 12.33 -16.63
CA ALA A 66 -18.46 12.17 -16.12
C ALA A 66 -18.84 13.20 -15.04
N ASN A 67 -17.89 13.90 -14.45
CA ASN A 67 -18.15 14.94 -13.44
C ASN A 67 -18.57 16.28 -14.06
N GLY A 68 -18.45 16.44 -15.39
CA GLY A 68 -18.89 17.65 -16.10
C GLY A 68 -17.94 18.85 -15.97
N GLU A 69 -16.70 18.63 -15.53
CA GLU A 69 -15.68 19.67 -15.34
C GLU A 69 -14.50 19.55 -16.34
N ASP A 70 -14.75 18.97 -17.51
CA ASP A 70 -13.75 18.76 -18.57
C ASP A 70 -12.47 18.06 -18.08
N ASN A 71 -12.61 17.08 -17.17
CA ASN A 71 -11.49 16.34 -16.56
C ASN A 71 -10.46 17.24 -15.82
N ARG A 72 -10.85 18.44 -15.38
CA ARG A 72 -9.97 19.38 -14.68
C ARG A 72 -9.96 19.22 -13.16
N ASP A 73 -10.99 18.59 -12.61
CA ASP A 73 -11.17 18.29 -11.19
C ASP A 73 -10.31 17.09 -10.74
N GLY A 74 -10.20 16.91 -9.43
CA GLY A 74 -9.37 15.88 -8.85
C GLY A 74 -7.87 16.14 -9.00
N THR A 75 -7.04 15.17 -8.60
CA THR A 75 -5.59 15.27 -8.69
C THR A 75 -5.03 14.69 -9.98
N ASP A 76 -3.99 15.34 -10.53
CA ASP A 76 -3.21 14.79 -11.65
C ASP A 76 -2.10 13.83 -11.18
N TYR A 77 -1.81 13.78 -9.88
CA TYR A 77 -0.74 12.99 -9.29
C TYR A 77 -1.27 11.76 -8.58
N ASN A 78 -1.58 10.70 -9.34
CA ASN A 78 -2.13 9.46 -8.79
C ASN A 78 -1.06 8.44 -8.39
N TYR A 79 0.20 8.61 -8.85
CA TYR A 79 1.30 7.67 -8.62
C TYR A 79 0.92 6.24 -9.02
N SER A 80 0.17 6.10 -10.10
CA SER A 80 -0.44 4.88 -10.59
C SER A 80 0.37 4.27 -11.75
N TRP A 81 0.01 3.05 -12.13
CA TRP A 81 0.52 2.37 -13.31
C TRP A 81 -0.54 1.44 -13.87
N ASN A 82 -0.90 1.62 -15.15
CA ASN A 82 -1.92 0.83 -15.82
C ASN A 82 -1.56 -0.64 -16.07
N CYS A 83 -0.34 -1.07 -15.69
CA CYS A 83 0.18 -2.42 -15.94
C CYS A 83 0.22 -2.80 -17.43
N GLY A 84 0.40 -1.81 -18.31
CA GLY A 84 0.55 -1.98 -19.76
C GLY A 84 -0.74 -1.94 -20.56
N GLU A 85 -1.88 -1.59 -19.93
CA GLU A 85 -3.15 -1.41 -20.61
C GLU A 85 -4.06 -0.47 -19.79
N GLU A 86 -4.45 0.65 -20.39
CA GLU A 86 -5.30 1.63 -19.72
C GLU A 86 -6.74 1.09 -19.55
N GLY A 87 -7.27 1.18 -18.33
CA GLY A 87 -8.63 0.77 -18.03
C GLY A 87 -8.87 -0.75 -17.93
N PRO A 88 -10.12 -1.20 -18.13
CA PRO A 88 -10.48 -2.61 -18.02
C PRO A 88 -9.75 -3.47 -19.04
N SER A 89 -9.25 -4.64 -18.61
CA SER A 89 -8.54 -5.58 -19.46
C SER A 89 -9.17 -6.98 -19.41
N ARG A 90 -9.06 -7.71 -20.53
CA ARG A 90 -9.36 -9.15 -20.62
C ARG A 90 -8.11 -9.98 -20.87
N LYS A 91 -6.96 -9.36 -21.02
CA LYS A 91 -5.70 -10.06 -21.28
C LYS A 91 -5.20 -10.72 -20.01
N LYS A 92 -5.05 -12.02 -20.04
CA LYS A 92 -4.58 -12.84 -18.91
C LYS A 92 -3.30 -12.28 -18.28
N LYS A 93 -2.31 -11.91 -19.09
CA LYS A 93 -1.03 -11.37 -18.63
C LYS A 93 -1.20 -10.06 -17.84
N THR A 94 -2.06 -9.14 -18.31
CA THR A 94 -2.36 -7.87 -17.64
C THR A 94 -3.09 -8.12 -16.31
N LEU A 95 -4.08 -9.01 -16.30
CA LEU A 95 -4.82 -9.36 -15.08
C LEU A 95 -3.93 -10.03 -14.03
N GLU A 96 -3.03 -10.93 -14.43
CA GLU A 96 -2.05 -11.56 -13.53
C GLU A 96 -1.08 -10.53 -12.92
N LEU A 97 -0.64 -9.55 -13.72
CA LEU A 97 0.23 -8.48 -13.25
C LEU A 97 -0.50 -7.56 -12.26
N ARG A 98 -1.71 -7.11 -12.59
CA ARG A 98 -2.56 -6.32 -11.67
C ARG A 98 -2.83 -7.06 -10.38
N SER A 99 -3.18 -8.34 -10.46
CA SER A 99 -3.36 -9.21 -9.30
C SER A 99 -2.14 -9.26 -8.39
N ARG A 100 -0.93 -9.34 -8.97
CA ARG A 100 0.33 -9.29 -8.22
C ARG A 100 0.54 -7.94 -7.55
N GLN A 101 0.30 -6.84 -8.26
CA GLN A 101 0.46 -5.49 -7.73
C GLN A 101 -0.52 -5.20 -6.58
N LEU A 102 -1.78 -5.62 -6.70
CA LEU A 102 -2.77 -5.51 -5.62
C LEU A 102 -2.31 -6.27 -4.37
N ARG A 103 -1.84 -7.51 -4.51
CA ARG A 103 -1.33 -8.28 -3.38
C ARG A 103 -0.10 -7.65 -2.75
N ASN A 104 0.84 -7.15 -3.55
CA ASN A 104 2.02 -6.44 -3.05
C ASN A 104 1.60 -5.18 -2.27
N ALA A 105 0.67 -4.39 -2.81
CA ALA A 105 0.15 -3.20 -2.15
C ALA A 105 -0.47 -3.53 -0.78
N LEU A 106 -1.34 -4.55 -0.74
CA LEU A 106 -1.98 -4.98 0.50
C LEU A 106 -0.97 -5.53 1.52
N VAL A 107 0.05 -6.28 1.10
CA VAL A 107 1.15 -6.72 1.99
C VAL A 107 1.86 -5.51 2.59
N MET A 108 2.25 -4.53 1.77
CA MET A 108 2.95 -3.33 2.27
C MET A 108 2.07 -2.53 3.22
N LEU A 109 0.75 -2.44 2.97
CA LEU A 109 -0.19 -1.76 3.86
C LEU A 109 -0.31 -2.45 5.22
N TYR A 110 -0.47 -3.78 5.22
CA TYR A 110 -0.76 -4.53 6.44
C TYR A 110 0.49 -4.92 7.23
N LEU A 111 1.66 -5.02 6.63
CA LEU A 111 2.90 -5.37 7.33
C LEU A 111 3.74 -4.16 7.73
N GLY A 112 3.43 -2.96 7.24
CA GLY A 112 4.05 -1.73 7.73
C GLY A 112 3.62 -1.38 9.15
N GLN A 113 4.46 -0.65 9.88
CA GLN A 113 4.11 -0.12 11.21
C GLN A 113 2.97 0.91 11.11
N GLY A 114 2.41 1.32 12.23
CA GLY A 114 1.27 2.21 12.27
C GLY A 114 -0.08 1.52 12.06
N VAL A 115 -1.12 2.27 11.73
CA VAL A 115 -2.50 1.76 11.59
C VAL A 115 -2.85 1.63 10.09
N PRO A 116 -3.08 0.42 9.57
CA PRO A 116 -3.52 0.26 8.19
C PRO A 116 -4.96 0.72 8.02
N VAL A 117 -5.22 1.53 7.00
CA VAL A 117 -6.55 2.00 6.61
C VAL A 117 -6.85 1.46 5.21
N LEU A 118 -7.84 0.57 5.13
CA LEU A 118 -8.34 0.04 3.86
C LEU A 118 -9.49 0.92 3.37
N TYR A 119 -9.44 1.34 2.12
CA TYR A 119 -10.56 2.01 1.48
C TYR A 119 -11.65 0.99 1.14
N GLY A 120 -12.90 1.27 1.58
CA GLY A 120 -14.01 0.31 1.41
C GLY A 120 -14.24 -0.05 -0.06
N GLY A 121 -14.25 -1.34 -0.37
CA GLY A 121 -14.35 -1.90 -1.70
C GLY A 121 -13.03 -2.36 -2.31
N ASP A 122 -11.87 -1.93 -1.80
CA ASP A 122 -10.57 -2.39 -2.31
C ASP A 122 -10.40 -3.90 -2.10
N GLU A 123 -10.98 -4.47 -1.04
CA GLU A 123 -11.04 -5.91 -0.78
C GLU A 123 -11.86 -6.69 -1.81
N HIS A 124 -12.67 -6.00 -2.60
CA HIS A 124 -13.47 -6.57 -3.70
C HIS A 124 -12.93 -6.20 -5.09
N GLY A 125 -11.81 -5.45 -5.13
CA GLY A 125 -11.28 -4.93 -6.39
C GLY A 125 -12.17 -3.88 -7.03
N ASN A 126 -12.78 -3.02 -6.21
CA ASN A 126 -13.64 -1.94 -6.67
C ASN A 126 -12.88 -0.96 -7.55
N SER A 127 -13.47 -0.60 -8.69
CA SER A 127 -12.95 0.39 -9.63
C SER A 127 -13.99 1.47 -9.88
N GLN A 128 -13.53 2.69 -9.89
CA GLN A 128 -14.29 3.89 -10.28
C GLN A 128 -13.98 4.30 -11.73
N LEU A 129 -13.49 3.33 -12.53
CA LEU A 129 -13.16 3.47 -13.95
C LEU A 129 -12.22 4.64 -14.23
N GLY A 130 -11.25 4.88 -13.33
CA GLY A 130 -10.29 5.96 -13.45
C GLY A 130 -10.80 7.33 -13.01
N ASN A 131 -12.04 7.43 -12.51
CA ASN A 131 -12.51 8.65 -11.88
C ASN A 131 -11.94 8.72 -10.45
N ASN A 132 -11.10 9.71 -10.21
CA ASN A 132 -10.43 9.90 -8.91
C ASN A 132 -11.09 10.97 -8.03
N ASN A 133 -12.29 11.43 -8.38
CA ASN A 133 -13.03 12.48 -7.67
C ASN A 133 -14.56 12.31 -7.79
N VAL A 134 -15.08 11.18 -7.31
CA VAL A 134 -16.49 10.77 -7.51
C VAL A 134 -17.51 11.52 -6.66
N TYR A 135 -17.19 12.69 -6.12
CA TYR A 135 -18.02 13.44 -5.18
C TYR A 135 -19.45 13.73 -5.67
N CYS A 136 -19.64 13.90 -6.98
CA CYS A 136 -20.92 14.21 -7.61
C CYS A 136 -21.60 12.99 -8.26
N GLN A 137 -21.02 11.78 -8.11
CA GLN A 137 -21.49 10.56 -8.74
C GLN A 137 -22.31 9.73 -7.74
N ASP A 138 -23.63 9.76 -7.83
CA ASP A 138 -24.52 8.85 -7.09
C ASP A 138 -25.07 7.77 -8.06
N ASN A 139 -24.17 6.93 -8.57
CA ASN A 139 -24.48 5.92 -9.58
C ASN A 139 -23.47 4.77 -9.55
N GLU A 140 -23.53 3.85 -10.52
CA GLU A 140 -22.68 2.66 -10.62
C GLU A 140 -21.17 2.98 -10.71
N LEU A 141 -20.78 4.20 -11.00
CA LEU A 141 -19.38 4.63 -11.03
C LEU A 141 -18.80 4.66 -9.61
N SER A 142 -19.57 5.18 -8.64
CA SER A 142 -19.13 5.33 -7.24
C SER A 142 -19.61 4.21 -6.31
N TRP A 143 -20.65 3.46 -6.68
CA TRP A 143 -21.19 2.41 -5.83
C TRP A 143 -20.27 1.22 -5.72
N ILE A 144 -20.11 0.69 -4.50
CA ILE A 144 -19.30 -0.50 -4.25
C ILE A 144 -19.98 -1.73 -4.84
N LYS A 145 -19.23 -2.46 -5.65
CA LYS A 145 -19.68 -3.76 -6.20
C LYS A 145 -19.36 -4.88 -5.22
N TRP A 146 -20.34 -5.23 -4.39
CA TRP A 146 -20.21 -6.29 -3.35
C TRP A 146 -19.93 -7.69 -3.89
N LYS A 147 -20.19 -7.94 -5.16
CA LYS A 147 -19.85 -9.19 -5.83
C LYS A 147 -18.70 -8.93 -6.80
N PRO A 148 -17.46 -9.27 -6.42
CA PRO A 148 -16.31 -9.09 -7.30
C PRO A 148 -16.44 -9.97 -8.54
N GLY A 149 -15.83 -9.54 -9.64
CA GLY A 149 -15.64 -10.43 -10.80
C GLY A 149 -14.69 -11.57 -10.44
N LYS A 150 -14.83 -12.71 -11.14
CA LYS A 150 -14.05 -13.94 -10.88
C LYS A 150 -12.54 -13.75 -10.70
N ALA A 151 -11.96 -12.77 -11.38
CA ALA A 151 -10.54 -12.46 -11.26
C ALA A 151 -10.15 -11.91 -9.88
N TRP A 152 -11.10 -11.40 -9.10
CA TRP A 152 -10.87 -10.67 -7.86
C TRP A 152 -11.53 -11.32 -6.63
N GLU A 153 -12.24 -12.44 -6.79
CA GLU A 153 -12.93 -13.17 -5.69
C GLU A 153 -11.99 -13.56 -4.54
N TYR A 154 -10.71 -13.72 -4.81
CA TYR A 154 -9.71 -14.10 -3.80
C TYR A 154 -9.29 -12.94 -2.88
N LEU A 155 -9.54 -11.66 -3.27
CA LEU A 155 -8.99 -10.50 -2.56
C LEU A 155 -9.53 -10.37 -1.14
N GLU A 156 -10.83 -10.59 -0.92
CA GLU A 156 -11.42 -10.52 0.41
C GLU A 156 -10.77 -11.52 1.37
N GLU A 157 -10.63 -12.77 0.95
CA GLU A 157 -9.96 -13.79 1.76
C GLU A 157 -8.48 -13.46 1.97
N TYR A 158 -7.82 -12.88 0.97
CA TYR A 158 -6.44 -12.44 1.10
C TYR A 158 -6.29 -11.34 2.15
N VAL A 159 -7.17 -10.34 2.15
CA VAL A 159 -7.20 -9.26 3.15
C VAL A 159 -7.49 -9.84 4.54
N ARG A 160 -8.45 -10.76 4.69
CA ARG A 160 -8.74 -11.44 5.96
C ARG A 160 -7.50 -12.14 6.52
N ARG A 161 -6.75 -12.83 5.67
CA ARG A 161 -5.48 -13.49 6.07
C ARG A 161 -4.41 -12.51 6.50
N LEU A 162 -4.26 -11.39 5.80
CA LEU A 162 -3.31 -10.34 6.20
C LEU A 162 -3.68 -9.72 7.56
N ILE A 163 -4.96 -9.47 7.80
CA ILE A 163 -5.45 -8.96 9.10
C ILE A 163 -5.15 -9.98 10.21
N SER A 164 -5.46 -11.26 10.00
CA SER A 164 -5.17 -12.31 10.98
C SER A 164 -3.67 -12.41 11.23
N PHE A 165 -2.87 -12.48 10.16
CA PHE A 165 -1.41 -12.56 10.25
C PHE A 165 -0.82 -11.39 11.04
N ARG A 166 -1.28 -10.16 10.77
CA ARG A 166 -0.83 -8.98 11.53
C ARG A 166 -1.20 -9.07 13.01
N LYS A 167 -2.41 -9.55 13.35
CA LYS A 167 -2.83 -9.75 14.75
C LYS A 167 -1.99 -10.79 15.48
N ASP A 168 -1.65 -11.87 14.79
CA ASP A 168 -0.88 -12.99 15.36
C ASP A 168 0.60 -12.67 15.50
N HIS A 169 1.09 -11.59 14.86
CA HIS A 169 2.49 -11.18 14.85
C HIS A 169 2.66 -9.73 15.32
N PRO A 170 2.77 -9.49 16.64
CA PRO A 170 2.88 -8.14 17.20
C PRO A 170 4.06 -7.31 16.68
N VAL A 171 5.06 -7.94 16.09
CA VAL A 171 6.20 -7.24 15.47
C VAL A 171 5.79 -6.23 14.39
N PHE A 172 4.61 -6.39 13.77
CA PHE A 172 4.08 -5.46 12.76
C PHE A 172 3.26 -4.29 13.32
N HIS A 173 3.01 -4.25 14.63
CA HIS A 173 2.20 -3.19 15.26
C HIS A 173 2.75 -2.81 16.64
N GLN A 174 4.04 -2.48 16.66
CA GLN A 174 4.73 -2.02 17.87
C GLN A 174 4.22 -0.66 18.33
N ASP A 175 4.33 -0.36 19.63
CA ASP A 175 3.98 0.95 20.19
C ASP A 175 5.04 2.03 19.93
N ALA A 176 6.25 1.64 19.54
CA ALA A 176 7.37 2.53 19.23
C ALA A 176 7.94 2.24 17.84
N GLU A 177 8.61 3.24 17.27
CA GLU A 177 9.33 3.08 16.00
C GLU A 177 10.50 2.13 16.16
N LEU A 178 10.67 1.23 15.17
CA LEU A 178 11.79 0.29 15.10
C LEU A 178 13.12 1.05 14.91
N ARG A 179 14.15 0.67 15.69
CA ARG A 179 15.39 1.45 15.85
C ARG A 179 16.51 1.05 14.89
N GLN A 180 16.42 -0.13 14.26
CA GLN A 180 17.47 -0.71 13.41
C GLN A 180 18.80 -0.95 14.20
N THR A 181 18.72 -1.18 15.50
CA THR A 181 19.87 -1.37 16.37
C THR A 181 19.66 -2.56 17.29
N ASP A 182 20.75 -3.22 17.67
CA ASP A 182 20.75 -4.30 18.68
C ASP A 182 20.84 -3.70 20.09
N TYR A 183 19.69 -3.26 20.64
CA TYR A 183 19.63 -2.70 22.00
C TYR A 183 19.34 -3.75 23.08
N LEU A 184 19.10 -5.01 22.71
CA LEU A 184 18.97 -6.14 23.64
C LEU A 184 20.23 -7.00 23.72
N SER A 185 21.27 -6.71 22.92
CA SER A 185 22.51 -7.49 22.83
C SER A 185 22.26 -8.96 22.47
N CYS A 186 21.29 -9.20 21.56
CA CYS A 186 20.96 -10.56 21.10
C CYS A 186 21.65 -10.95 19.78
N GLY A 187 22.51 -10.07 19.24
CA GLY A 187 23.32 -10.33 18.05
C GLY A 187 22.71 -9.85 16.72
N HIS A 188 21.53 -9.24 16.76
CA HIS A 188 20.87 -8.68 15.59
C HIS A 188 19.95 -7.49 15.97
N PRO A 189 19.66 -6.55 15.05
CA PRO A 189 18.74 -5.44 15.31
C PRO A 189 17.28 -5.90 15.34
N ASP A 190 16.39 -5.04 15.86
CA ASP A 190 14.93 -5.22 15.87
C ASP A 190 14.35 -5.33 14.45
N VAL A 191 14.91 -4.60 13.50
CA VAL A 191 14.60 -4.71 12.06
C VAL A 191 15.88 -4.52 11.24
N SER A 192 16.02 -5.27 10.16
CA SER A 192 17.12 -5.10 9.20
C SER A 192 16.64 -5.23 7.76
N TYR A 193 17.33 -4.53 6.87
CA TYR A 193 16.97 -4.43 5.44
C TYR A 193 18.09 -5.02 4.59
N HIS A 194 17.71 -5.88 3.64
CA HIS A 194 18.63 -6.68 2.86
C HIS A 194 18.40 -6.48 1.38
N GLY A 195 19.49 -6.32 0.63
CA GLY A 195 19.50 -6.35 -0.82
C GLY A 195 19.51 -7.77 -1.37
N LYS A 196 20.24 -7.99 -2.46
CA LYS A 196 20.42 -9.32 -3.07
C LYS A 196 21.21 -10.29 -2.16
N ARG A 197 22.02 -9.75 -1.25
CA ARG A 197 22.80 -10.49 -0.27
C ARG A 197 22.26 -10.23 1.13
N ALA A 198 22.15 -11.29 1.92
CA ALA A 198 21.75 -11.16 3.33
C ALA A 198 22.71 -10.22 4.09
N TRP A 199 22.15 -9.40 4.97
CA TRP A 199 22.87 -8.44 5.83
C TRP A 199 23.57 -7.30 5.07
N LEU A 200 23.32 -7.14 3.78
CA LEU A 200 23.82 -6.02 2.97
C LEU A 200 22.66 -5.24 2.36
N GLY A 201 22.53 -3.99 2.80
CA GLY A 201 21.58 -3.01 2.27
C GLY A 201 22.17 -2.22 1.10
N ASP A 202 22.79 -2.92 0.15
CA ASP A 202 23.38 -2.34 -1.08
C ASP A 202 22.27 -2.07 -2.12
N PHE A 203 21.51 -1.01 -1.88
CA PHE A 203 20.39 -0.61 -2.73
C PHE A 203 20.86 0.37 -3.80
N GLU A 204 21.07 -0.14 -5.01
CA GLU A 204 21.31 0.67 -6.19
C GLU A 204 20.03 1.39 -6.63
N ASN A 205 20.18 2.51 -7.34
CA ASN A 205 19.04 3.30 -7.82
C ASN A 205 18.02 2.49 -8.65
N TYR A 206 18.52 1.48 -9.37
CA TYR A 206 17.69 0.55 -10.14
C TYR A 206 17.11 -0.64 -9.34
N SER A 207 17.42 -0.77 -8.06
CA SER A 207 16.87 -1.85 -7.22
C SER A 207 15.36 -1.68 -7.02
N ARG A 208 14.62 -2.80 -7.11
CA ARG A 208 13.14 -2.83 -7.05
C ARG A 208 12.62 -3.84 -6.03
N SER A 209 13.50 -4.36 -5.19
CA SER A 209 13.14 -5.31 -4.14
C SER A 209 14.00 -5.11 -2.91
N VAL A 210 13.43 -5.38 -1.75
CA VAL A 210 14.09 -5.33 -0.45
C VAL A 210 13.63 -6.51 0.38
N GLY A 211 14.56 -7.17 1.05
CA GLY A 211 14.27 -8.13 2.11
C GLY A 211 14.18 -7.41 3.46
N ILE A 212 13.19 -7.75 4.27
CA ILE A 212 13.03 -7.19 5.61
C ILE A 212 13.04 -8.35 6.60
N LEU A 213 13.89 -8.28 7.60
CA LEU A 213 13.90 -9.20 8.73
C LEU A 213 13.44 -8.45 9.98
N TYR A 214 12.36 -8.91 10.58
CA TYR A 214 11.88 -8.46 11.89
C TYR A 214 12.27 -9.46 12.95
N ALA A 215 12.79 -8.98 14.07
CA ALA A 215 13.21 -9.81 15.16
C ALA A 215 12.16 -9.83 16.28
N GLY A 216 11.57 -11.00 16.51
CA GLY A 216 10.47 -11.20 17.45
C GLY A 216 10.86 -10.99 18.92
N GLU A 217 12.14 -11.11 19.27
CA GLU A 217 12.67 -10.91 20.62
C GLU A 217 12.41 -9.50 21.15
N TYR A 218 12.33 -8.53 20.27
CA TYR A 218 12.10 -7.13 20.63
C TYR A 218 10.64 -6.79 20.94
N VAL A 219 9.70 -7.67 20.63
CA VAL A 219 8.26 -7.47 20.91
C VAL A 219 8.02 -7.35 22.41
N ALA A 220 8.59 -8.26 23.20
CA ALA A 220 8.42 -8.27 24.65
C ALA A 220 9.11 -7.09 25.39
N ALA A 221 10.10 -6.47 24.75
CA ALA A 221 10.81 -5.32 25.32
C ALA A 221 10.09 -3.98 25.08
N ASN A 222 9.12 -3.95 24.17
CA ASN A 222 8.38 -2.76 23.75
C ASN A 222 6.88 -2.82 24.12
N SER A 223 6.45 -3.87 24.85
CA SER A 223 5.06 -4.06 25.34
C SER A 223 4.85 -3.58 26.76
#